data_9104a691ba99993518531488647d19f6
#
_entry.id   9104a691ba99993518531488647d19f6
#
_cell.length_a   1.000
_cell.length_b   1.000
_cell.length_c   1.000
_cell.angle_alpha   90.00
_cell.angle_beta   90.00
_cell.angle_gamma   90.00
#
_symmetry.space_group_name_H-M   'P 1'
#
loop_
_entity.id
_entity.type
_entity.pdbx_description
1 polymer ?
#
loop_
_entity_poly.entity_id
_entity_poly.type
_entity_poly.pdbx_seq_one_letter_code
_entity_poly.pdbx_strand_id
1 'polypeptide(L)'
;RRKTAVSLSVGSVATPIRQAPYANCCKLRATLPRGSFLSPALRYCCSMLPRRTLLHLPGALAAARAWAAKHDMTLSMHQYTSAGAGYTKSLEGWAKAGIKLVEPVSGLLDDFLKTDTLANARRVLTDNGLTVVSAATGVTGLWDPNPAFAKNLDTFQKRCEQFAELGTPVVYSPCVTAAKFTADDYSRGVENIRRVADVARQFGLKVGAEFVRNSTYMAALPTALRLHREAAHPNFGVIFDCYHFWSGPSRMADLDGIRPGEILHAHLNDTPDMPRELLDMQSRVAPGEGVAPLTEIVRKLVDRGYKGPISVELFLPKYQQADPYTLAKEIGSQSAALFRKAGV
;
A
#
# COMPACT_ATOMS: atom_id res chain seq x y z
N ARG A 1 3.47 58.48 -27.32
CA ARG A 1 3.72 59.30 -26.12
C ARG A 1 4.11 58.40 -24.97
N ARG A 2 5.36 58.63 -24.61
CA ARG A 2 6.13 58.33 -23.38
C ARG A 2 5.62 57.29 -22.36
N LYS A 3 6.52 56.30 -22.17
CA LYS A 3 6.68 55.36 -21.04
C LYS A 3 7.04 56.10 -19.75
N THR A 4 6.56 55.62 -18.63
CA THR A 4 7.24 55.81 -17.35
C THR A 4 7.20 54.47 -16.60
N ALA A 5 8.38 53.86 -16.42
CA ALA A 5 8.61 52.73 -15.56
C ALA A 5 8.89 53.23 -14.15
N VAL A 6 8.25 52.65 -13.16
CA VAL A 6 8.60 52.83 -11.76
C VAL A 6 9.22 51.51 -11.26
N SER A 7 10.52 51.60 -10.96
CA SER A 7 11.31 50.56 -10.29
C SER A 7 11.11 50.67 -8.78
N LEU A 8 10.64 49.63 -8.15
CA LEU A 8 10.69 49.44 -6.70
C LEU A 8 11.68 48.35 -6.36
N SER A 9 12.83 48.72 -5.82
CA SER A 9 13.80 47.84 -5.23
C SER A 9 13.33 47.43 -3.82
N VAL A 10 13.14 46.14 -3.59
CA VAL A 10 12.95 45.56 -2.23
C VAL A 10 14.23 44.88 -1.85
N GLY A 11 14.92 45.45 -0.86
CA GLY A 11 16.11 44.86 -0.27
C GLY A 11 15.74 43.66 0.61
N SER A 12 16.33 42.53 0.31
CA SER A 12 16.23 41.34 1.14
C SER A 12 17.30 41.38 2.24
N VAL A 13 16.87 41.38 3.50
CA VAL A 13 17.74 41.08 4.65
C VAL A 13 17.47 39.63 5.04
N ALA A 14 18.34 38.74 4.64
CA ALA A 14 18.32 37.35 5.07
C ALA A 14 19.24 37.22 6.31
N THR A 15 18.65 36.84 7.44
CA THR A 15 19.39 36.41 8.64
C THR A 15 19.48 34.89 8.62
N PRO A 16 20.64 34.27 8.71
CA PRO A 16 20.76 32.81 8.72
C PRO A 16 20.47 32.26 10.11
N ILE A 17 19.49 31.37 10.20
CA ILE A 17 19.27 30.54 11.38
C ILE A 17 20.38 29.48 11.43
N ARG A 18 21.25 29.54 12.41
CA ARG A 18 22.26 28.50 12.68
C ARG A 18 21.57 27.28 13.29
N GLN A 19 21.64 26.15 12.59
CA GLN A 19 21.39 24.83 13.15
C GLN A 19 22.55 24.47 14.08
N ALA A 20 22.26 24.09 15.33
CA ALA A 20 23.23 23.53 16.27
C ALA A 20 23.32 22.01 16.07
N PRO A 21 24.51 21.42 15.93
CA PRO A 21 24.66 19.98 15.83
C PRO A 21 24.72 19.34 17.22
N TYR A 22 23.89 18.37 17.48
CA TYR A 22 24.00 17.43 18.58
C TYR A 22 25.13 16.42 18.29
N ALA A 23 26.34 16.75 18.65
CA ALA A 23 27.41 15.77 18.79
C ALA A 23 28.55 16.38 19.62
N ASN A 24 28.75 15.87 20.80
CA ASN A 24 29.95 15.90 21.64
C ASN A 24 29.68 16.26 23.10
N CYS A 25 29.03 15.35 23.80
CA CYS A 25 28.95 15.43 25.27
C CYS A 25 30.09 14.68 26.02
N CYS A 26 31.06 14.09 25.30
CA CYS A 26 32.13 13.25 25.93
C CYS A 26 33.55 13.82 25.91
N LYS A 27 33.79 15.06 25.48
CA LYS A 27 35.18 15.63 25.43
C LYS A 27 35.44 16.83 26.32
N LEU A 28 34.57 17.11 27.30
CA LEU A 28 34.71 18.30 28.19
C LEU A 28 35.29 17.96 29.59
N ARG A 29 36.27 17.05 29.70
CA ARG A 29 36.91 16.72 30.99
C ARG A 29 38.35 17.18 31.12
N ALA A 30 38.91 17.92 30.21
CA ALA A 30 40.36 18.21 30.25
C ALA A 30 40.78 19.68 30.43
N THR A 31 39.85 20.66 30.45
CA THR A 31 40.26 22.08 30.51
C THR A 31 39.26 22.95 31.26
N LEU A 32 39.09 22.73 32.58
CA LEU A 32 38.42 23.72 33.43
C LEU A 32 39.25 24.03 34.66
N PRO A 33 39.48 25.32 35.01
CA PRO A 33 40.20 25.73 36.20
C PRO A 33 39.43 25.40 37.48
N ARG A 34 40.16 25.11 38.57
CA ARG A 34 39.60 24.87 39.90
C ARG A 34 38.90 26.13 40.40
N GLY A 35 37.59 26.09 40.59
CA GLY A 35 36.84 27.15 41.25
C GLY A 35 35.44 27.48 40.77
N SER A 36 34.85 26.83 39.77
CA SER A 36 33.49 27.12 39.30
C SER A 36 32.44 26.25 39.98
N PHE A 37 31.45 26.88 40.62
CA PHE A 37 30.28 26.23 41.23
C PHE A 37 29.31 25.76 40.14
N LEU A 38 29.07 24.46 40.05
CA LEU A 38 28.05 23.86 39.23
C LEU A 38 26.71 23.86 39.98
N SER A 39 25.62 24.19 39.26
CA SER A 39 24.25 24.24 39.77
C SER A 39 23.80 22.85 40.26
N PRO A 40 22.85 22.75 41.24
CA PRO A 40 22.41 21.49 41.85
C PRO A 40 21.79 20.48 40.88
N ALA A 41 21.30 20.93 39.74
CA ALA A 41 20.63 20.06 38.74
C ALA A 41 21.59 19.11 37.97
N LEU A 42 22.88 19.44 37.89
CA LEU A 42 23.89 18.61 37.21
C LEU A 42 24.52 17.53 38.13
N ARG A 43 24.26 17.57 39.42
CA ARG A 43 24.82 16.57 40.38
C ARG A 43 23.99 15.28 40.44
N TYR A 44 22.75 15.29 39.94
CA TYR A 44 21.84 14.13 40.05
C TYR A 44 22.00 13.10 38.91
N CYS A 45 22.64 13.45 37.80
CA CYS A 45 22.74 12.57 36.64
C CYS A 45 23.95 11.60 36.66
N CYS A 46 24.93 11.78 37.56
CA CYS A 46 26.14 10.96 37.57
C CYS A 46 26.28 9.94 38.71
N SER A 47 25.28 9.82 39.60
CA SER A 47 25.40 8.97 40.80
C SER A 47 24.51 7.72 40.84
N MET A 48 23.79 7.37 39.77
CA MET A 48 22.84 6.27 39.78
C MET A 48 23.10 5.15 38.75
N LEU A 49 24.35 4.80 38.47
CA LEU A 49 24.64 3.57 37.73
C LEU A 49 25.68 2.73 38.50
N PRO A 50 25.26 1.61 39.12
CA PRO A 50 26.19 0.69 39.77
C PRO A 50 27.07 0.02 38.72
N ARG A 51 28.41 -0.04 39.00
CA ARG A 51 29.45 -0.61 38.12
C ARG A 51 29.26 -2.08 37.70
N ARG A 52 28.16 -2.73 38.12
CA ARG A 52 27.84 -4.12 37.74
C ARG A 52 26.90 -4.27 36.51
N THR A 53 26.39 -3.18 35.93
CA THR A 53 25.42 -3.24 34.81
C THR A 53 26.10 -3.21 33.43
N LEU A 54 27.43 -3.09 33.35
CA LEU A 54 28.13 -3.00 32.06
C LEU A 54 28.51 -4.36 31.43
N LEU A 55 28.21 -5.48 32.12
CA LEU A 55 28.59 -6.82 31.64
C LEU A 55 27.45 -7.54 30.85
N HIS A 56 26.26 -6.92 30.68
CA HIS A 56 25.14 -7.52 29.97
C HIS A 56 24.72 -6.80 28.67
N LEU A 57 25.55 -5.89 28.15
CA LEU A 57 25.26 -5.19 26.88
C LEU A 57 25.25 -6.07 25.62
N PRO A 58 26.02 -7.18 25.53
CA PRO A 58 25.89 -8.07 24.37
C PRO A 58 24.53 -8.77 24.28
N GLY A 59 23.90 -9.07 25.42
CA GLY A 59 22.61 -9.72 25.47
C GLY A 59 21.42 -8.81 25.05
N ALA A 60 21.49 -7.52 25.37
CA ALA A 60 20.44 -6.56 25.03
C ALA A 60 20.42 -6.22 23.53
N LEU A 61 21.59 -6.17 22.86
CA LEU A 61 21.67 -6.01 21.40
C LEU A 61 21.26 -7.28 20.65
N ALA A 62 21.53 -8.47 21.22
CA ALA A 62 21.06 -9.74 20.65
C ALA A 62 19.53 -9.90 20.82
N ALA A 63 18.97 -9.47 21.94
CA ALA A 63 17.53 -9.47 22.19
C ALA A 63 16.79 -8.44 21.33
N ALA A 64 17.37 -7.28 21.08
CA ALA A 64 16.81 -6.28 20.16
C ALA A 64 16.84 -6.74 18.68
N ARG A 65 17.82 -7.57 18.30
CA ARG A 65 17.86 -8.24 16.98
C ARG A 65 16.91 -9.44 16.89
N ALA A 66 16.64 -10.13 17.99
CA ALA A 66 15.71 -11.27 18.03
C ALA A 66 14.23 -10.79 18.07
N TRP A 67 13.97 -9.53 18.37
CA TRP A 67 12.61 -8.99 18.43
C TRP A 67 12.13 -8.33 17.11
N ALA A 68 12.97 -8.26 16.10
CA ALA A 68 12.49 -8.19 14.73
C ALA A 68 12.03 -9.60 14.36
N ALA A 69 10.85 -10.00 14.84
CA ALA A 69 10.19 -11.20 14.34
C ALA A 69 10.14 -11.06 12.82
N LYS A 70 10.86 -11.97 12.14
CA LYS A 70 10.94 -12.02 10.69
C LYS A 70 9.50 -12.08 10.19
N HIS A 71 9.02 -10.99 9.62
CA HIS A 71 7.66 -10.94 9.10
C HIS A 71 7.73 -11.54 7.72
N ASP A 72 7.40 -12.82 7.58
CA ASP A 72 7.38 -13.49 6.30
C ASP A 72 6.23 -12.91 5.46
N MET A 73 6.56 -12.12 4.44
CA MET A 73 5.59 -11.63 3.47
C MET A 73 4.98 -12.83 2.75
N THR A 74 3.64 -12.87 2.69
CA THR A 74 2.93 -13.97 2.06
C THR A 74 2.42 -13.57 0.67
N LEU A 75 2.70 -14.41 -0.33
CA LEU A 75 2.23 -14.22 -1.69
C LEU A 75 0.73 -14.55 -1.80
N SER A 76 0.00 -13.68 -2.48
CA SER A 76 -1.33 -13.91 -3.04
C SER A 76 -1.33 -13.67 -4.55
N MET A 77 -2.37 -14.10 -5.25
CA MET A 77 -2.52 -13.84 -6.67
C MET A 77 -3.87 -13.19 -7.01
N HIS A 78 -3.80 -12.10 -7.74
CA HIS A 78 -4.94 -11.37 -8.27
C HIS A 78 -5.43 -12.02 -9.56
N GLN A 79 -6.74 -12.28 -9.66
CA GLN A 79 -7.29 -13.20 -10.68
C GLN A 79 -7.15 -12.70 -12.12
N TYR A 80 -7.02 -11.40 -12.35
CA TYR A 80 -6.70 -10.90 -13.71
C TYR A 80 -5.33 -11.39 -14.23
N THR A 81 -4.40 -11.78 -13.39
CA THR A 81 -3.11 -12.33 -13.81
C THR A 81 -3.24 -13.57 -14.71
N SER A 82 -4.33 -14.35 -14.56
CA SER A 82 -4.66 -15.49 -15.43
C SER A 82 -6.09 -15.38 -16.00
N ALA A 83 -6.52 -14.19 -16.38
CA ALA A 83 -7.90 -13.92 -16.79
C ALA A 83 -8.38 -14.80 -17.96
N GLY A 84 -7.50 -15.11 -18.93
CA GLY A 84 -7.83 -15.96 -20.08
C GLY A 84 -8.22 -17.39 -19.72
N ALA A 85 -7.86 -17.88 -18.54
CA ALA A 85 -8.25 -19.19 -18.05
C ALA A 85 -9.66 -19.21 -17.40
N GLY A 86 -10.25 -18.04 -17.14
CA GLY A 86 -11.52 -17.91 -16.44
C GLY A 86 -11.45 -18.22 -14.95
N TYR A 87 -12.62 -18.15 -14.27
CA TYR A 87 -12.69 -18.24 -12.81
C TYR A 87 -12.12 -19.55 -12.26
N THR A 88 -12.63 -20.69 -12.73
CA THR A 88 -12.28 -22.02 -12.17
C THR A 88 -10.85 -22.41 -12.48
N LYS A 89 -10.45 -22.40 -13.78
CA LYS A 89 -9.15 -22.92 -14.18
C LYS A 89 -7.98 -22.09 -13.66
N SER A 90 -8.13 -20.76 -13.49
CA SER A 90 -7.10 -19.93 -12.87
C SER A 90 -6.86 -20.35 -11.43
N LEU A 91 -7.91 -20.53 -10.64
CA LEU A 91 -7.83 -20.91 -9.22
C LEU A 91 -7.28 -22.34 -9.04
N GLU A 92 -7.76 -23.30 -9.82
CA GLU A 92 -7.26 -24.69 -9.80
C GLU A 92 -5.77 -24.78 -10.16
N GLY A 93 -5.35 -24.07 -11.23
CA GLY A 93 -3.96 -24.03 -11.66
C GLY A 93 -3.04 -23.46 -10.58
N TRP A 94 -3.47 -22.38 -9.94
CA TRP A 94 -2.72 -21.74 -8.86
C TRP A 94 -2.63 -22.64 -7.62
N ALA A 95 -3.75 -23.28 -7.22
CA ALA A 95 -3.74 -24.22 -6.09
C ALA A 95 -2.77 -25.38 -6.32
N LYS A 96 -2.76 -25.97 -7.54
CA LYS A 96 -1.80 -27.00 -7.93
C LYS A 96 -0.35 -26.53 -7.89
N ALA A 97 -0.11 -25.24 -8.20
CA ALA A 97 1.22 -24.62 -8.10
C ALA A 97 1.66 -24.33 -6.66
N GLY A 98 0.78 -24.49 -5.68
CA GLY A 98 1.06 -24.25 -4.26
C GLY A 98 0.62 -22.88 -3.74
N ILE A 99 -0.01 -22.06 -4.55
CA ILE A 99 -0.64 -20.81 -4.09
C ILE A 99 -1.80 -21.14 -3.15
N LYS A 100 -1.89 -20.41 -2.04
CA LYS A 100 -2.94 -20.60 -1.02
C LYS A 100 -3.84 -19.38 -0.85
N LEU A 101 -3.34 -18.20 -1.19
CA LEU A 101 -4.04 -16.94 -1.02
C LEU A 101 -4.38 -16.36 -2.39
N VAL A 102 -5.62 -15.93 -2.55
CA VAL A 102 -6.15 -15.46 -3.84
C VAL A 102 -6.99 -14.21 -3.68
N GLU A 103 -7.11 -13.48 -4.76
CA GLU A 103 -7.88 -12.26 -4.89
C GLU A 103 -8.80 -12.35 -6.12
N PRO A 104 -10.04 -12.84 -5.95
CA PRO A 104 -11.03 -12.91 -7.01
C PRO A 104 -11.44 -11.54 -7.54
N VAL A 105 -11.87 -11.50 -8.80
CA VAL A 105 -12.34 -10.28 -9.46
C VAL A 105 -13.77 -10.42 -9.94
N SER A 106 -14.53 -9.33 -9.84
CA SER A 106 -15.96 -9.34 -10.23
C SER A 106 -16.19 -9.76 -11.68
N GLY A 107 -15.32 -9.35 -12.61
CA GLY A 107 -15.50 -9.70 -14.03
C GLY A 107 -15.48 -11.21 -14.29
N LEU A 108 -14.51 -11.92 -13.71
CA LEU A 108 -14.43 -13.39 -13.88
C LEU A 108 -15.52 -14.12 -13.07
N LEU A 109 -15.91 -13.57 -11.93
CA LEU A 109 -17.04 -14.08 -11.16
C LEU A 109 -18.35 -13.92 -11.93
N ASP A 110 -18.58 -12.76 -12.55
CA ASP A 110 -19.78 -12.51 -13.36
C ASP A 110 -19.87 -13.47 -14.56
N ASP A 111 -18.75 -13.71 -15.23
CA ASP A 111 -18.70 -14.67 -16.34
C ASP A 111 -19.02 -16.09 -15.87
N PHE A 112 -18.49 -16.50 -14.72
CA PHE A 112 -18.79 -17.78 -14.11
C PHE A 112 -20.28 -17.91 -13.75
N LEU A 113 -20.87 -16.86 -13.16
CA LEU A 113 -22.26 -16.84 -12.72
C LEU A 113 -23.28 -16.81 -13.88
N LYS A 114 -22.88 -16.63 -15.13
CA LYS A 114 -23.79 -16.79 -16.30
C LYS A 114 -24.26 -18.22 -16.50
N THR A 115 -23.46 -19.19 -16.05
CA THR A 115 -23.72 -20.63 -16.25
C THR A 115 -23.69 -21.43 -14.96
N ASP A 116 -23.35 -20.81 -13.84
CA ASP A 116 -23.18 -21.49 -12.56
C ASP A 116 -23.66 -20.61 -11.39
N THR A 117 -23.50 -21.06 -10.15
CA THR A 117 -24.01 -20.43 -8.94
C THR A 117 -22.88 -19.88 -8.06
N LEU A 118 -23.21 -18.91 -7.21
CA LEU A 118 -22.27 -18.36 -6.22
C LEU A 118 -21.80 -19.43 -5.22
N ALA A 119 -22.69 -20.36 -4.85
CA ALA A 119 -22.34 -21.50 -3.99
C ALA A 119 -21.25 -22.40 -4.64
N ASN A 120 -21.35 -22.64 -5.95
CA ASN A 120 -20.32 -23.39 -6.67
C ASN A 120 -19.03 -22.57 -6.84
N ALA A 121 -19.11 -21.26 -7.04
CA ALA A 121 -17.92 -20.40 -7.03
C ALA A 121 -17.16 -20.50 -5.69
N ARG A 122 -17.88 -20.52 -4.57
CA ARG A 122 -17.30 -20.76 -3.24
C ARG A 122 -16.69 -22.16 -3.12
N ARG A 123 -17.36 -23.18 -3.66
CA ARG A 123 -16.82 -24.57 -3.65
C ARG A 123 -15.50 -24.67 -4.41
N VAL A 124 -15.35 -24.00 -5.55
CA VAL A 124 -14.06 -23.96 -6.27
C VAL A 124 -12.94 -23.50 -5.35
N LEU A 125 -13.17 -22.49 -4.51
CA LEU A 125 -12.18 -22.01 -3.54
C LEU A 125 -11.91 -23.05 -2.44
N THR A 126 -12.96 -23.57 -1.80
CA THR A 126 -12.83 -24.50 -0.67
C THR A 126 -12.22 -25.84 -1.08
N ASP A 127 -12.66 -26.41 -2.21
CA ASP A 127 -12.19 -27.72 -2.69
C ASP A 127 -10.72 -27.68 -3.13
N ASN A 128 -10.21 -26.49 -3.49
CA ASN A 128 -8.81 -26.27 -3.80
C ASN A 128 -7.98 -25.75 -2.61
N GLY A 129 -8.57 -25.62 -1.41
CA GLY A 129 -7.88 -25.15 -0.21
C GLY A 129 -7.36 -23.70 -0.33
N LEU A 130 -8.10 -22.86 -1.07
CA LEU A 130 -7.77 -21.46 -1.30
C LEU A 130 -8.48 -20.55 -0.28
N THR A 131 -7.77 -19.53 0.20
CA THR A 131 -8.30 -18.47 1.07
C THR A 131 -8.35 -17.18 0.30
N VAL A 132 -9.51 -16.52 0.32
CA VAL A 132 -9.66 -15.19 -0.27
C VAL A 132 -9.14 -14.15 0.72
N VAL A 133 -8.26 -13.26 0.27
CA VAL A 133 -7.63 -12.22 1.11
C VAL A 133 -8.12 -10.82 0.78
N SER A 134 -8.53 -10.59 -0.46
CA SER A 134 -9.12 -9.36 -0.98
C SER A 134 -9.98 -9.70 -2.20
N ALA A 135 -10.81 -8.78 -2.68
CA ALA A 135 -11.52 -8.93 -3.95
C ALA A 135 -11.75 -7.59 -4.65
N ALA A 136 -11.56 -7.58 -5.98
CA ALA A 136 -11.81 -6.42 -6.83
C ALA A 136 -13.29 -6.32 -7.20
N THR A 137 -13.97 -5.26 -6.79
CA THR A 137 -15.42 -5.09 -7.04
C THR A 137 -15.75 -4.70 -8.48
N GLY A 138 -14.79 -4.13 -9.22
CA GLY A 138 -15.00 -3.59 -10.56
C GLY A 138 -15.88 -2.35 -10.62
N VAL A 139 -16.30 -1.79 -9.48
CA VAL A 139 -17.12 -0.58 -9.40
C VAL A 139 -16.22 0.63 -9.34
N THR A 140 -16.47 1.65 -10.17
CA THR A 140 -15.76 2.93 -10.17
C THR A 140 -16.66 4.08 -9.73
N GLY A 141 -16.11 5.30 -9.55
CA GLY A 141 -16.89 6.49 -9.17
C GLY A 141 -17.50 6.39 -7.77
N LEU A 142 -16.78 5.74 -6.85
CA LEU A 142 -17.16 5.62 -5.43
C LEU A 142 -16.45 6.65 -4.55
N TRP A 143 -15.33 7.19 -5.00
CA TRP A 143 -14.43 7.98 -4.14
C TRP A 143 -14.54 9.49 -4.39
N ASP A 144 -14.79 9.86 -5.62
CA ASP A 144 -14.96 11.23 -6.09
C ASP A 144 -16.45 11.66 -6.04
N PRO A 145 -16.76 12.95 -6.12
CA PRO A 145 -18.14 13.45 -6.24
C PRO A 145 -18.74 13.14 -7.63
N ASN A 146 -18.99 11.87 -7.86
CA ASN A 146 -19.47 11.33 -9.13
C ASN A 146 -21.00 11.48 -9.24
N PRO A 147 -21.55 11.98 -10.36
CA PRO A 147 -23.00 12.06 -10.57
C PRO A 147 -23.73 10.72 -10.47
N ALA A 148 -23.05 9.62 -10.82
CA ALA A 148 -23.61 8.26 -10.74
C ALA A 148 -23.39 7.59 -9.37
N PHE A 149 -22.90 8.33 -8.36
CA PHE A 149 -22.50 7.75 -7.07
C PHE A 149 -23.58 6.85 -6.44
N ALA A 150 -24.85 7.28 -6.43
CA ALA A 150 -25.93 6.51 -5.84
C ALA A 150 -26.08 5.14 -6.53
N LYS A 151 -26.12 5.12 -7.86
CA LYS A 151 -26.19 3.89 -8.67
C LYS A 151 -24.95 3.00 -8.46
N ASN A 152 -23.77 3.61 -8.40
CA ASN A 152 -22.53 2.88 -8.17
C ASN A 152 -22.51 2.26 -6.77
N LEU A 153 -23.04 2.96 -5.77
CA LEU A 153 -23.16 2.46 -4.39
C LEU A 153 -24.11 1.25 -4.32
N ASP A 154 -25.25 1.27 -5.03
CA ASP A 154 -26.15 0.12 -5.12
C ASP A 154 -25.47 -1.09 -5.79
N THR A 155 -24.66 -0.85 -6.81
CA THR A 155 -23.88 -1.91 -7.45
C THR A 155 -22.80 -2.44 -6.50
N PHE A 156 -22.13 -1.55 -5.78
CA PHE A 156 -21.13 -1.90 -4.79
C PHE A 156 -21.73 -2.75 -3.65
N GLN A 157 -22.93 -2.42 -3.18
CA GLN A 157 -23.63 -3.22 -2.17
C GLN A 157 -23.82 -4.67 -2.62
N LYS A 158 -24.26 -4.88 -3.87
CA LYS A 158 -24.40 -6.25 -4.46
C LYS A 158 -23.05 -6.98 -4.52
N ARG A 159 -21.95 -6.26 -4.83
CA ARG A 159 -20.60 -6.84 -4.79
C ARG A 159 -20.19 -7.23 -3.39
N CYS A 160 -20.50 -6.41 -2.39
CA CYS A 160 -20.22 -6.76 -0.98
C CYS A 160 -20.95 -8.04 -0.57
N GLU A 161 -22.22 -8.20 -0.93
CA GLU A 161 -22.99 -9.43 -0.68
C GLU A 161 -22.31 -10.65 -1.33
N GLN A 162 -21.98 -10.57 -2.64
CA GLN A 162 -21.35 -11.67 -3.37
C GLN A 162 -19.99 -12.05 -2.78
N PHE A 163 -19.14 -11.07 -2.49
CA PHE A 163 -17.79 -11.34 -1.96
C PHE A 163 -17.79 -11.76 -0.48
N ALA A 164 -18.76 -11.32 0.32
CA ALA A 164 -18.93 -11.82 1.67
C ALA A 164 -19.29 -13.32 1.67
N GLU A 165 -20.14 -13.78 0.73
CA GLU A 165 -20.45 -15.20 0.53
C GLU A 165 -19.22 -16.04 0.16
N LEU A 166 -18.25 -15.45 -0.58
CA LEU A 166 -16.98 -16.11 -0.89
C LEU A 166 -15.97 -16.09 0.29
N GLY A 167 -16.33 -15.47 1.42
CA GLY A 167 -15.46 -15.39 2.61
C GLY A 167 -14.38 -14.31 2.52
N THR A 168 -14.58 -13.29 1.70
CA THR A 168 -13.62 -12.18 1.52
C THR A 168 -13.59 -11.28 2.76
N PRO A 169 -12.43 -10.91 3.31
CA PRO A 169 -12.34 -9.95 4.42
C PRO A 169 -12.27 -8.48 3.96
N VAL A 170 -11.74 -8.24 2.75
CA VAL A 170 -11.50 -6.91 2.18
C VAL A 170 -12.00 -6.87 0.74
N VAL A 171 -12.78 -5.87 0.41
CA VAL A 171 -13.10 -5.54 -0.99
C VAL A 171 -12.45 -4.22 -1.36
N TYR A 172 -12.20 -3.99 -2.66
CA TYR A 172 -11.65 -2.72 -3.08
C TYR A 172 -12.16 -2.26 -4.45
N SER A 173 -11.96 -0.98 -4.69
CA SER A 173 -12.23 -0.35 -5.98
C SER A 173 -11.11 0.63 -6.33
N PRO A 174 -10.62 0.63 -7.57
CA PRO A 174 -9.64 1.61 -8.03
C PRO A 174 -10.31 2.98 -8.21
N CYS A 175 -9.56 4.04 -7.92
CA CYS A 175 -9.98 5.42 -8.15
C CYS A 175 -9.67 5.85 -9.59
N VAL A 176 -10.47 5.39 -10.54
CA VAL A 176 -10.31 5.71 -11.96
C VAL A 176 -11.24 6.85 -12.34
N THR A 177 -10.70 8.03 -12.62
CA THR A 177 -11.45 9.21 -13.07
C THR A 177 -10.55 10.18 -13.84
N ALA A 178 -11.12 10.85 -14.83
CA ALA A 178 -10.49 11.93 -15.60
C ALA A 178 -11.27 13.27 -15.47
N ALA A 179 -12.23 13.33 -14.57
CA ALA A 179 -13.02 14.56 -14.32
C ALA A 179 -12.13 15.66 -13.69
N LYS A 180 -12.59 16.89 -13.77
CA LYS A 180 -11.92 18.03 -13.11
C LYS A 180 -12.49 18.22 -11.72
N PHE A 181 -11.62 18.40 -10.75
CA PHE A 181 -11.97 18.60 -9.33
C PHE A 181 -11.38 19.89 -8.77
N THR A 182 -12.04 20.41 -7.74
CA THR A 182 -11.60 21.54 -6.92
C THR A 182 -11.19 21.04 -5.52
N ALA A 183 -10.64 21.92 -4.69
CA ALA A 183 -10.31 21.56 -3.31
C ALA A 183 -11.56 21.14 -2.50
N ASP A 184 -12.72 21.76 -2.76
CA ASP A 184 -13.98 21.47 -2.05
C ASP A 184 -14.53 20.08 -2.38
N ASP A 185 -14.17 19.52 -3.53
CA ASP A 185 -14.58 18.18 -3.95
C ASP A 185 -14.02 17.08 -3.04
N TYR A 186 -12.88 17.34 -2.39
CA TYR A 186 -12.29 16.38 -1.46
C TYR A 186 -13.14 16.19 -0.19
N SER A 187 -13.79 17.23 0.31
CA SER A 187 -14.74 17.11 1.45
C SER A 187 -15.92 16.20 1.10
N ARG A 188 -16.47 16.35 -0.13
CA ARG A 188 -17.55 15.47 -0.63
C ARG A 188 -17.06 14.03 -0.81
N GLY A 189 -15.83 13.85 -1.28
CA GLY A 189 -15.23 12.51 -1.40
C GLY A 189 -15.05 11.83 -0.05
N VAL A 190 -14.70 12.57 1.00
CA VAL A 190 -14.63 12.04 2.37
C VAL A 190 -16.01 11.52 2.83
N GLU A 191 -17.09 12.22 2.51
CA GLU A 191 -18.45 11.75 2.80
C GLU A 191 -18.81 10.48 2.00
N ASN A 192 -18.44 10.44 0.72
CA ASN A 192 -18.62 9.25 -0.12
C ASN A 192 -17.88 8.03 0.47
N ILE A 193 -16.62 8.21 0.88
CA ILE A 193 -15.83 7.17 1.54
C ILE A 193 -16.55 6.62 2.77
N ARG A 194 -17.09 7.47 3.64
CA ARG A 194 -17.85 7.04 4.83
C ARG A 194 -19.06 6.19 4.44
N ARG A 195 -19.84 6.64 3.45
CA ARG A 195 -21.02 5.89 2.97
C ARG A 195 -20.65 4.54 2.37
N VAL A 196 -19.58 4.48 1.57
CA VAL A 196 -19.08 3.22 0.98
C VAL A 196 -18.61 2.27 2.09
N ALA A 197 -17.89 2.78 3.08
CA ALA A 197 -17.40 2.00 4.21
C ALA A 197 -18.54 1.51 5.12
N ASP A 198 -19.60 2.30 5.29
CA ASP A 198 -20.81 1.88 6.01
C ASP A 198 -21.52 0.73 5.30
N VAL A 199 -21.61 0.76 3.95
CA VAL A 199 -22.16 -0.36 3.18
C VAL A 199 -21.31 -1.62 3.36
N ALA A 200 -19.99 -1.55 3.19
CA ALA A 200 -19.10 -2.70 3.39
C ALA A 200 -19.24 -3.30 4.80
N ARG A 201 -19.35 -2.45 5.82
CA ARG A 201 -19.52 -2.86 7.23
C ARG A 201 -20.77 -3.71 7.44
N GLN A 202 -21.87 -3.47 6.72
CA GLN A 202 -23.11 -4.25 6.83
C GLN A 202 -22.91 -5.73 6.49
N PHE A 203 -21.90 -6.02 5.65
CA PHE A 203 -21.54 -7.38 5.23
C PHE A 203 -20.32 -7.93 6.00
N GLY A 204 -19.86 -7.24 7.03
CA GLY A 204 -18.65 -7.63 7.79
C GLY A 204 -17.34 -7.38 7.05
N LEU A 205 -17.33 -6.58 5.98
CA LEU A 205 -16.18 -6.33 5.13
C LEU A 205 -15.47 -5.02 5.51
N LYS A 206 -14.18 -4.96 5.22
CA LYS A 206 -13.46 -3.69 5.04
C LYS A 206 -13.45 -3.32 3.56
N VAL A 207 -13.33 -2.04 3.26
CA VAL A 207 -13.21 -1.55 1.88
C VAL A 207 -11.96 -0.69 1.71
N GLY A 208 -11.25 -0.92 0.60
CA GLY A 208 -10.07 -0.15 0.22
C GLY A 208 -10.29 0.70 -1.02
N ALA A 209 -9.72 1.91 -1.01
CA ALA A 209 -9.53 2.70 -2.22
C ALA A 209 -8.11 2.49 -2.75
N GLU A 210 -7.99 2.08 -4.00
CA GLU A 210 -6.70 2.03 -4.68
C GLU A 210 -6.44 3.37 -5.38
N PHE A 211 -5.31 4.01 -5.07
CA PHE A 211 -4.86 5.17 -5.83
C PHE A 211 -4.30 4.74 -7.18
N VAL A 212 -4.65 5.48 -8.23
CA VAL A 212 -4.34 5.10 -9.61
C VAL A 212 -3.53 6.20 -10.28
N ARG A 213 -2.34 5.86 -10.81
CA ARG A 213 -1.30 6.75 -11.32
C ARG A 213 -1.74 7.94 -12.18
N ASN A 214 -2.80 7.78 -12.94
CA ASN A 214 -3.36 8.79 -13.86
C ASN A 214 -4.74 9.30 -13.45
N SER A 215 -5.22 8.95 -12.25
CA SER A 215 -6.46 9.51 -11.71
C SER A 215 -6.30 11.01 -11.47
N THR A 216 -7.29 11.79 -11.84
CA THR A 216 -7.33 13.23 -11.56
C THR A 216 -7.80 13.55 -10.14
N TYR A 217 -8.22 12.54 -9.37
CA TYR A 217 -8.70 12.70 -7.99
C TYR A 217 -7.73 12.09 -6.95
N MET A 218 -7.37 10.83 -7.10
CA MET A 218 -6.51 10.12 -6.14
C MET A 218 -5.42 9.37 -6.92
N ALA A 219 -4.35 10.07 -7.28
CA ALA A 219 -3.25 9.52 -8.08
C ALA A 219 -2.03 9.12 -7.24
N ALA A 220 -1.93 9.58 -6.01
CA ALA A 220 -0.75 9.42 -5.17
C ALA A 220 -1.07 8.88 -3.79
N LEU A 221 -0.13 8.14 -3.21
CA LEU A 221 -0.20 7.62 -1.85
C LEU A 221 -0.51 8.71 -0.79
N PRO A 222 0.13 9.90 -0.79
CA PRO A 222 -0.20 10.95 0.19
C PRO A 222 -1.66 11.40 0.13
N THR A 223 -2.25 11.48 -1.07
CA THR A 223 -3.68 11.83 -1.22
C THR A 223 -4.58 10.73 -0.65
N ALA A 224 -4.28 9.45 -0.94
CA ALA A 224 -5.05 8.33 -0.41
C ALA A 224 -4.99 8.26 1.12
N LEU A 225 -3.80 8.43 1.72
CA LEU A 225 -3.61 8.47 3.17
C LEU A 225 -4.33 9.67 3.82
N ARG A 226 -4.32 10.83 3.17
CA ARG A 226 -5.05 12.01 3.64
C ARG A 226 -6.55 11.73 3.70
N LEU A 227 -7.14 11.24 2.60
CA LEU A 227 -8.56 10.93 2.53
C LEU A 227 -8.97 9.84 3.53
N HIS A 228 -8.13 8.81 3.72
CA HIS A 228 -8.33 7.80 4.76
C HIS A 228 -8.41 8.43 6.16
N ARG A 229 -7.46 9.32 6.49
CA ARG A 229 -7.40 9.98 7.80
C ARG A 229 -8.56 10.96 8.02
N GLU A 230 -8.96 11.71 6.99
CA GLU A 230 -10.10 12.63 7.06
C GLU A 230 -11.43 11.88 7.15
N ALA A 231 -11.57 10.73 6.47
CA ALA A 231 -12.75 9.89 6.60
C ALA A 231 -12.87 9.28 8.00
N ALA A 232 -11.74 8.92 8.62
CA ALA A 232 -11.65 8.36 9.97
C ALA A 232 -12.64 7.21 10.22
N HIS A 233 -12.82 6.33 9.22
CA HIS A 233 -13.77 5.23 9.29
C HIS A 233 -13.08 3.89 9.51
N PRO A 234 -13.46 3.06 10.52
CA PRO A 234 -12.74 1.85 10.89
C PRO A 234 -12.75 0.75 9.83
N ASN A 235 -13.74 0.77 8.91
CA ASN A 235 -13.84 -0.19 7.81
C ASN A 235 -13.24 0.30 6.50
N PHE A 236 -12.58 1.47 6.47
CA PHE A 236 -11.94 2.01 5.28
C PHE A 236 -10.43 2.03 5.42
N GLY A 237 -9.72 1.77 4.30
CA GLY A 237 -8.28 1.94 4.22
C GLY A 237 -7.78 2.08 2.77
N VAL A 238 -6.49 2.00 2.59
CA VAL A 238 -5.83 2.19 1.29
C VAL A 238 -5.39 0.84 0.73
N ILE A 239 -5.58 0.64 -0.58
CA ILE A 239 -4.92 -0.41 -1.33
C ILE A 239 -3.67 0.18 -1.97
N PHE A 240 -2.54 -0.44 -1.65
CA PHE A 240 -1.24 -0.02 -2.16
C PHE A 240 -0.88 -0.83 -3.40
N ASP A 241 -0.67 -0.19 -4.53
CA ASP A 241 -0.20 -0.85 -5.75
C ASP A 241 1.22 -0.34 -6.09
N CYS A 242 2.18 -1.28 -6.24
CA CYS A 242 3.58 -0.94 -6.50
C CYS A 242 3.76 -0.22 -7.84
N TYR A 243 3.01 -0.63 -8.89
CA TYR A 243 3.09 0.01 -10.19
C TYR A 243 2.51 1.42 -10.17
N HIS A 244 1.34 1.61 -9.58
CA HIS A 244 0.74 2.94 -9.43
C HIS A 244 1.58 3.87 -8.56
N PHE A 245 2.21 3.32 -7.53
CA PHE A 245 3.11 4.07 -6.68
C PHE A 245 4.36 4.53 -7.45
N TRP A 246 5.05 3.62 -8.13
CA TRP A 246 6.32 3.92 -8.79
C TRP A 246 6.17 4.69 -10.10
N SER A 247 5.19 4.34 -10.93
CA SER A 247 4.93 4.99 -12.21
C SER A 247 4.12 6.28 -12.12
N GLY A 248 3.48 6.54 -10.98
CA GLY A 248 2.64 7.70 -10.69
C GLY A 248 3.40 8.87 -10.04
N PRO A 249 2.68 9.84 -9.47
CA PRO A 249 3.25 11.03 -8.85
C PRO A 249 3.80 10.80 -7.43
N SER A 250 3.65 9.61 -6.85
CA SER A 250 4.19 9.28 -5.52
C SER A 250 5.72 9.22 -5.52
N ARG A 251 6.33 9.36 -4.33
CA ARG A 251 7.78 9.34 -4.12
C ARG A 251 8.14 8.32 -3.06
N MET A 252 9.35 7.77 -3.10
CA MET A 252 9.84 6.82 -2.09
C MET A 252 9.73 7.36 -0.64
N ALA A 253 9.92 8.66 -0.45
CA ALA A 253 9.75 9.31 0.87
C ALA A 253 8.30 9.28 1.38
N ASP A 254 7.29 9.15 0.50
CA ASP A 254 5.88 9.10 0.90
C ASP A 254 5.55 7.82 1.68
N LEU A 255 6.33 6.74 1.48
CA LEU A 255 6.20 5.50 2.25
C LEU A 255 6.44 5.76 3.76
N ASP A 256 7.26 6.74 4.10
CA ASP A 256 7.54 7.08 5.49
C ASP A 256 6.33 7.69 6.20
N GLY A 257 5.35 8.16 5.44
CA GLY A 257 4.08 8.67 5.93
C GLY A 257 3.05 7.61 6.33
N ILE A 258 3.24 6.32 5.95
CA ILE A 258 2.32 5.23 6.27
C ILE A 258 2.35 4.94 7.78
N ARG A 259 1.17 4.70 8.37
CA ARG A 259 0.98 4.25 9.75
C ARG A 259 0.43 2.83 9.78
N PRO A 260 0.71 2.04 10.84
CA PRO A 260 0.16 0.70 10.96
C PRO A 260 -1.36 0.66 10.80
N GLY A 261 -1.85 -0.25 9.95
CA GLY A 261 -3.29 -0.46 9.70
C GLY A 261 -3.92 0.43 8.63
N GLU A 262 -3.21 1.42 8.06
CA GLU A 262 -3.76 2.26 6.98
C GLU A 262 -3.80 1.53 5.63
N ILE A 263 -2.87 0.60 5.37
CA ILE A 263 -2.87 -0.24 4.18
C ILE A 263 -3.62 -1.53 4.51
N LEU A 264 -4.72 -1.79 3.78
CA LEU A 264 -5.53 -3.00 3.96
C LEU A 264 -5.02 -4.17 3.12
N HIS A 265 -4.54 -3.90 1.92
CA HIS A 265 -4.00 -4.88 0.98
C HIS A 265 -2.99 -4.21 0.06
N ALA A 266 -2.13 -5.02 -0.57
CA ALA A 266 -1.12 -4.51 -1.48
C ALA A 266 -1.03 -5.36 -2.76
N HIS A 267 -0.72 -4.70 -3.90
CA HIS A 267 -0.44 -5.33 -5.18
C HIS A 267 1.05 -5.28 -5.50
N LEU A 268 1.59 -6.42 -5.92
CA LEU A 268 2.97 -6.61 -6.32
C LEU A 268 3.05 -6.76 -7.84
N ASN A 269 3.63 -5.80 -8.47
CA ASN A 269 3.84 -5.73 -9.91
C ASN A 269 5.05 -4.83 -10.14
N ASP A 270 5.76 -5.06 -11.25
CA ASP A 270 6.93 -4.25 -11.59
C ASP A 270 6.61 -3.32 -12.76
N THR A 271 7.46 -2.32 -12.97
CA THR A 271 7.32 -1.31 -14.01
C THR A 271 8.38 -1.57 -15.08
N PRO A 272 8.02 -1.77 -16.34
CA PRO A 272 8.99 -1.99 -17.41
C PRO A 272 9.90 -0.77 -17.60
N ASP A 273 11.12 -1.01 -18.10
CA ASP A 273 12.07 0.06 -18.43
C ASP A 273 11.64 0.78 -19.71
N MET A 274 10.80 1.79 -19.53
CA MET A 274 10.34 2.67 -20.61
C MET A 274 9.97 4.05 -20.06
N PRO A 275 9.90 5.09 -20.92
CA PRO A 275 9.42 6.41 -20.52
C PRO A 275 8.05 6.34 -19.83
N ARG A 276 7.88 7.08 -18.74
CA ARG A 276 6.63 7.06 -17.95
C ARG A 276 5.40 7.47 -18.75
N GLU A 277 5.59 8.31 -19.77
CA GLU A 277 4.56 8.79 -20.69
C GLU A 277 3.99 7.67 -21.56
N LEU A 278 4.74 6.60 -21.79
CA LEU A 278 4.32 5.43 -22.57
C LEU A 278 3.69 4.34 -21.71
N LEU A 279 3.76 4.47 -20.39
CA LEU A 279 3.14 3.53 -19.46
C LEU A 279 1.62 3.73 -19.42
N ASP A 280 0.87 2.67 -19.60
CA ASP A 280 -0.58 2.64 -19.44
C ASP A 280 -1.02 1.80 -18.21
N MET A 281 -2.30 1.54 -18.07
CA MET A 281 -2.84 0.75 -16.96
C MET A 281 -2.45 -0.72 -17.02
N GLN A 282 -2.01 -1.22 -18.18
CA GLN A 282 -1.70 -2.62 -18.41
C GLN A 282 -0.20 -2.93 -18.43
N SER A 283 0.66 -1.93 -18.47
CA SER A 283 2.12 -2.06 -18.67
C SER A 283 2.87 -2.70 -17.50
N ARG A 284 2.18 -3.48 -16.65
CA ARG A 284 2.79 -4.18 -15.51
C ARG A 284 3.53 -5.42 -15.95
N VAL A 285 4.74 -5.62 -15.44
CA VAL A 285 5.53 -6.86 -15.62
C VAL A 285 5.68 -7.62 -14.31
N ALA A 286 6.12 -8.87 -14.39
CA ALA A 286 6.26 -9.70 -13.20
C ALA A 286 7.33 -9.16 -12.24
N PRO A 287 7.23 -9.46 -10.94
CA PRO A 287 8.16 -8.96 -9.93
C PRO A 287 9.61 -9.31 -10.23
N GLY A 288 10.45 -8.29 -10.43
CA GLY A 288 11.86 -8.42 -10.79
C GLY A 288 12.15 -8.38 -12.30
N GLU A 289 11.16 -8.24 -13.16
CA GLU A 289 11.33 -8.03 -14.61
C GLU A 289 11.41 -6.54 -14.99
N GLY A 290 11.21 -5.63 -14.05
CA GLY A 290 11.18 -4.19 -14.29
C GLY A 290 12.23 -3.41 -13.50
N VAL A 291 12.00 -2.11 -13.39
CA VAL A 291 12.93 -1.14 -12.79
C VAL A 291 12.46 -0.55 -11.47
N ALA A 292 11.28 -0.90 -11.00
CA ALA A 292 10.80 -0.41 -9.71
C ALA A 292 11.66 -0.95 -8.56
N PRO A 293 11.99 -0.16 -7.54
CA PRO A 293 12.79 -0.60 -6.39
C PRO A 293 11.95 -1.46 -5.42
N LEU A 294 11.35 -2.55 -5.94
CA LEU A 294 10.38 -3.39 -5.21
C LEU A 294 10.93 -3.92 -3.89
N THR A 295 12.20 -4.29 -3.84
CA THR A 295 12.85 -4.75 -2.61
C THR A 295 12.79 -3.71 -1.49
N GLU A 296 13.00 -2.44 -1.83
CA GLU A 296 12.93 -1.33 -0.87
C GLU A 296 11.48 -0.99 -0.53
N ILE A 297 10.58 -0.98 -1.52
CA ILE A 297 9.15 -0.72 -1.32
C ILE A 297 8.56 -1.75 -0.36
N VAL A 298 8.75 -3.05 -0.61
CA VAL A 298 8.21 -4.13 0.21
C VAL A 298 8.79 -4.09 1.63
N ARG A 299 10.09 -3.86 1.78
CA ARG A 299 10.71 -3.67 3.11
C ARG A 299 10.08 -2.51 3.86
N LYS A 300 9.95 -1.34 3.22
CA LYS A 300 9.32 -0.18 3.85
C LYS A 300 7.86 -0.42 4.23
N LEU A 301 7.07 -1.13 3.43
CA LEU A 301 5.70 -1.50 3.82
C LEU A 301 5.68 -2.30 5.12
N VAL A 302 6.55 -3.31 5.25
CA VAL A 302 6.68 -4.12 6.47
C VAL A 302 7.16 -3.28 7.64
N ASP A 303 8.19 -2.45 7.46
CA ASP A 303 8.73 -1.55 8.49
C ASP A 303 7.67 -0.54 8.98
N ARG A 304 6.72 -0.16 8.12
CA ARG A 304 5.57 0.70 8.45
C ARG A 304 4.37 -0.06 9.01
N GLY A 305 4.52 -1.35 9.28
CA GLY A 305 3.54 -2.17 9.97
C GLY A 305 2.52 -2.86 9.07
N TYR A 306 2.75 -2.93 7.76
CA TYR A 306 1.95 -3.80 6.89
C TYR A 306 2.25 -5.26 7.20
N LYS A 307 1.21 -6.05 7.45
CA LYS A 307 1.31 -7.47 7.84
C LYS A 307 0.45 -8.39 6.97
N GLY A 308 -0.22 -7.82 5.97
CA GLY A 308 -1.07 -8.57 5.06
C GLY A 308 -0.29 -9.29 3.97
N PRO A 309 -0.95 -10.17 3.22
CA PRO A 309 -0.40 -10.73 2.00
C PRO A 309 -0.30 -9.66 0.90
N ILE A 310 0.53 -9.93 -0.11
CA ILE A 310 0.66 -9.07 -1.28
C ILE A 310 0.30 -9.86 -2.54
N SER A 311 -0.62 -9.35 -3.35
CA SER A 311 -1.14 -10.02 -4.55
C SER A 311 -0.38 -9.60 -5.80
N VAL A 312 0.10 -10.56 -6.60
CA VAL A 312 0.63 -10.25 -7.93
C VAL A 312 -0.52 -9.98 -8.89
N GLU A 313 -0.52 -8.77 -9.47
CA GLU A 313 -1.54 -8.26 -10.38
C GLU A 313 -0.92 -7.87 -11.73
N LEU A 314 -1.23 -8.64 -12.79
CA LEU A 314 -0.66 -8.46 -14.12
C LEU A 314 -1.77 -8.45 -15.20
N PHE A 315 -1.61 -7.59 -16.22
CA PHE A 315 -2.62 -7.40 -17.26
C PHE A 315 -2.14 -7.70 -18.68
N LEU A 316 -0.83 -7.86 -18.89
CA LEU A 316 -0.33 -8.13 -20.25
C LEU A 316 -0.84 -9.48 -20.78
N PRO A 317 -1.21 -9.57 -22.05
CA PRO A 317 -1.72 -10.81 -22.67
C PRO A 317 -0.81 -12.03 -22.47
N LYS A 318 0.53 -11.81 -22.42
CA LYS A 318 1.50 -12.89 -22.18
C LYS A 318 1.29 -13.61 -20.85
N TYR A 319 0.77 -12.92 -19.82
CA TYR A 319 0.44 -13.52 -18.52
C TYR A 319 -0.98 -14.05 -18.51
N GLN A 320 -1.94 -13.24 -18.96
CA GLN A 320 -3.36 -13.60 -18.92
C GLN A 320 -3.69 -14.86 -19.70
N GLN A 321 -2.97 -15.13 -20.80
CA GLN A 321 -3.15 -16.28 -21.69
C GLN A 321 -2.22 -17.45 -21.37
N ALA A 322 -1.28 -17.28 -20.43
CA ALA A 322 -0.38 -18.34 -20.02
C ALA A 322 -1.13 -19.46 -19.27
N ASP A 323 -0.56 -20.65 -19.25
CA ASP A 323 -1.04 -21.72 -18.39
C ASP A 323 -0.97 -21.31 -16.92
N PRO A 324 -2.07 -21.33 -16.16
CA PRO A 324 -2.11 -20.79 -14.80
C PRO A 324 -1.17 -21.49 -13.82
N TYR A 325 -0.95 -22.81 -13.99
CA TYR A 325 -0.03 -23.56 -13.14
C TYR A 325 1.42 -23.12 -13.36
N THR A 326 1.86 -23.09 -14.62
CA THR A 326 3.22 -22.70 -15.00
C THR A 326 3.50 -21.27 -14.58
N LEU A 327 2.60 -20.35 -14.89
CA LEU A 327 2.73 -18.94 -14.54
C LEU A 327 2.81 -18.74 -13.02
N ALA A 328 1.97 -19.43 -12.24
CA ALA A 328 1.99 -19.33 -10.78
C ALA A 328 3.29 -19.87 -10.17
N LYS A 329 3.91 -20.90 -10.76
CA LYS A 329 5.23 -21.40 -10.35
C LYS A 329 6.33 -20.36 -10.58
N GLU A 330 6.32 -19.71 -11.73
CA GLU A 330 7.29 -18.66 -12.08
C GLU A 330 7.14 -17.47 -11.15
N ILE A 331 5.92 -16.93 -11.02
CA ILE A 331 5.61 -15.81 -10.12
C ILE A 331 5.96 -16.15 -8.67
N GLY A 332 5.64 -17.35 -8.21
CA GLY A 332 5.98 -17.82 -6.86
C GLY A 332 7.50 -17.79 -6.62
N SER A 333 8.28 -18.25 -7.58
CA SER A 333 9.74 -18.24 -7.51
C SER A 333 10.32 -16.82 -7.50
N GLN A 334 9.85 -15.95 -8.39
CA GLN A 334 10.28 -14.55 -8.50
C GLN A 334 9.93 -13.78 -7.22
N SER A 335 8.70 -13.92 -6.73
CA SER A 335 8.25 -13.26 -5.49
C SER A 335 9.03 -13.73 -4.27
N ALA A 336 9.27 -15.04 -4.12
CA ALA A 336 10.07 -15.57 -3.03
C ALA A 336 11.52 -15.07 -3.05
N ALA A 337 12.11 -14.92 -4.24
CA ALA A 337 13.45 -14.33 -4.39
C ALA A 337 13.46 -12.86 -3.96
N LEU A 338 12.43 -12.08 -4.34
CA LEU A 338 12.27 -10.69 -3.97
C LEU A 338 12.09 -10.53 -2.45
N PHE A 339 11.24 -11.35 -1.81
CA PHE A 339 11.00 -11.31 -0.37
C PHE A 339 12.28 -11.63 0.43
N ARG A 340 13.02 -12.67 0.03
CA ARG A 340 14.33 -12.97 0.63
C ARG A 340 15.31 -11.80 0.51
N LYS A 341 15.36 -11.13 -0.65
CA LYS A 341 16.20 -9.94 -0.88
C LYS A 341 15.75 -8.75 -0.04
N ALA A 342 14.46 -8.61 0.18
CA ALA A 342 13.88 -7.60 1.05
C ALA A 342 14.08 -7.90 2.55
N GLY A 343 14.35 -9.15 2.93
CA GLY A 343 14.50 -9.59 4.32
C GLY A 343 13.16 -9.79 5.05
N VAL A 344 12.10 -10.07 4.29
CA VAL A 344 10.71 -10.25 4.77
C VAL A 344 10.15 -11.58 4.32
#